data_ccf2d4b859bef00ebfe40a8ee12145f6
#
_entry.id   ccf2d4b859bef00ebfe40a8ee12145f6
#
_cell.length_a   1.000
_cell.length_b   1.000
_cell.length_c   1.000
_cell.angle_alpha   90.00
_cell.angle_beta   90.00
_cell.angle_gamma   90.00
#
_symmetry.space_group_name_H-M   'P 1'
#
loop_
_entity.id
_entity.type
_entity.pdbx_description
1 polymer ?
#
loop_
_entity_poly.entity_id
_entity_poly.type
_entity_poly.pdbx_seq_one_letter_code
_entity_poly.pdbx_strand_id
1 'polypeptide(L)'
;MGEPENRFARRLTGALLALLFGAGVAGPATAQSEAPPQGSPQSQGSAQVSVALVLAVDTSGSVSMSRFELQKQGYAAAFRNPQVLNAVRSLGTHSIAATMFQWTGPFLHIVVADWTLIKDTPSAEAFAGAIDAAPRKLFGGGTSISGAIDYARTLLAQSPYKGARRIIDVSGDGSNNSGRPAAMARDEAVADGIGINGLPILTVEPGLDHYYFTNVIGGPGAFMVPVANYDNFADAILKKLINEIAAGPAFDQINVRMASTSRPQTRPSLRRDFAASAIFKSDLAKAVSR
;
A
#
# COMPACT_ATOMS: atom_id res chain seq x y z
N MET A 1 -12.70 -56.38 28.31
CA MET A 1 -11.50 -56.36 29.16
C MET A 1 -10.85 -55.01 28.89
N GLY A 2 -10.78 -53.99 29.73
CA GLY A 2 -11.08 -53.75 31.11
C GLY A 2 -10.57 -52.35 31.30
N GLU A 3 -11.45 -51.41 31.65
CA GLU A 3 -11.04 -50.17 32.32
C GLU A 3 -10.40 -50.52 33.67
N PRO A 4 -9.69 -49.58 34.32
CA PRO A 4 -10.46 -48.87 35.33
C PRO A 4 -10.15 -47.38 35.50
N GLU A 5 -11.21 -46.70 35.92
CA GLU A 5 -11.29 -45.46 36.67
C GLU A 5 -10.31 -45.34 37.83
N ASN A 6 -9.93 -44.11 38.19
CA ASN A 6 -9.86 -43.75 39.60
C ASN A 6 -10.10 -42.25 39.88
N ARG A 7 -11.21 -42.05 40.55
CA ARG A 7 -11.66 -40.91 41.34
C ARG A 7 -10.70 -40.65 42.50
N PHE A 8 -10.53 -39.41 42.93
CA PHE A 8 -10.59 -39.07 44.36
C PHE A 8 -10.96 -37.60 44.54
N ALA A 9 -12.17 -37.44 45.04
CA ALA A 9 -12.67 -36.24 45.74
C ALA A 9 -12.50 -36.46 47.27
N ARG A 10 -12.33 -35.39 48.01
CA ARG A 10 -12.85 -35.18 49.40
C ARG A 10 -12.18 -33.96 49.99
N ARG A 11 -12.95 -32.88 50.33
CA ARG A 11 -13.70 -32.61 51.59
C ARG A 11 -12.71 -32.26 52.72
N LEU A 12 -12.90 -31.35 53.57
CA LEU A 12 -13.97 -30.51 54.18
C LEU A 12 -13.37 -29.75 55.36
N THR A 13 -13.89 -28.57 55.62
CA THR A 13 -14.34 -28.06 56.98
C THR A 13 -13.37 -27.69 58.09
N GLY A 14 -13.70 -26.52 58.64
CA GLY A 14 -13.80 -26.25 60.06
C GLY A 14 -13.17 -24.91 60.43
N ALA A 15 -13.85 -23.84 60.60
CA ALA A 15 -14.67 -23.32 61.69
C ALA A 15 -13.89 -23.09 63.02
N LEU A 16 -13.93 -21.91 63.45
CA LEU A 16 -14.43 -21.36 64.73
C LEU A 16 -13.48 -20.41 65.47
N LEU A 17 -13.86 -19.16 65.54
CA LEU A 17 -14.15 -18.30 66.68
C LEU A 17 -13.17 -18.25 67.84
N ALA A 18 -12.59 -17.08 68.12
CA ALA A 18 -12.43 -16.54 69.48
C ALA A 18 -12.28 -15.03 69.49
N LEU A 19 -13.27 -14.40 70.14
CA LEU A 19 -13.23 -13.04 70.69
C LEU A 19 -12.25 -12.98 71.86
N LEU A 20 -11.46 -11.89 71.95
CA LEU A 20 -11.14 -11.28 73.25
C LEU A 20 -10.68 -9.83 73.11
N PHE A 21 -11.22 -9.02 74.00
CA PHE A 21 -11.02 -7.63 74.34
C PHE A 21 -9.55 -7.25 74.59
N GLY A 22 -9.16 -6.06 74.22
CA GLY A 22 -7.91 -5.45 74.67
C GLY A 22 -7.85 -3.94 74.36
N ALA A 23 -7.80 -3.19 75.42
CA ALA A 23 -7.86 -1.76 75.60
C ALA A 23 -6.91 -0.95 74.81
N GLY A 24 -7.32 0.30 74.56
CA GLY A 24 -6.65 1.31 73.77
C GLY A 24 -5.27 1.80 74.26
N VAL A 25 -4.45 2.19 73.31
CA VAL A 25 -3.35 3.16 73.52
C VAL A 25 -3.38 4.11 72.35
N ALA A 26 -3.51 5.39 72.65
CA ALA A 26 -3.36 6.47 71.68
C ALA A 26 -1.90 6.53 71.19
N GLY A 27 -1.66 6.18 69.93
CA GLY A 27 -0.39 6.40 69.26
C GLY A 27 -0.39 7.66 68.39
N PRO A 28 0.76 8.28 68.15
CA PRO A 28 0.86 9.59 67.49
C PRO A 28 0.48 9.49 66.03
N ALA A 29 -0.12 10.60 65.54
CA ALA A 29 -0.51 10.83 64.13
C ALA A 29 0.68 10.55 63.19
N THR A 30 0.56 9.45 62.42
CA THR A 30 1.43 9.22 61.27
C THR A 30 1.02 10.15 60.13
N ALA A 31 1.94 11.02 59.72
CA ALA A 31 1.82 11.82 58.51
C ALA A 31 1.45 10.92 57.34
N GLN A 32 0.34 11.18 56.70
CA GLN A 32 -0.02 10.59 55.43
C GLN A 32 1.06 11.08 54.40
N SER A 33 1.91 10.17 54.00
CA SER A 33 2.74 10.37 52.82
C SER A 33 1.78 10.44 51.61
N GLU A 34 1.55 11.67 51.12
CA GLU A 34 0.90 11.84 49.81
C GLU A 34 1.72 11.05 48.78
N ALA A 35 1.11 10.04 48.21
CA ALA A 35 1.64 9.37 47.02
C ALA A 35 1.78 10.42 45.92
N PRO A 36 2.89 10.46 45.18
CA PRO A 36 3.04 11.39 44.07
C PRO A 36 1.89 11.20 43.09
N PRO A 37 1.36 12.28 42.48
CA PRO A 37 0.25 12.19 41.55
C PRO A 37 0.66 11.22 40.43
N GLN A 38 -0.08 10.13 40.30
CA GLN A 38 0.05 9.25 39.15
C GLN A 38 -0.28 10.09 37.94
N GLY A 39 0.76 10.44 37.17
CA GLY A 39 0.62 11.14 35.92
C GLY A 39 -0.39 10.36 35.08
N SER A 40 -1.48 11.02 34.71
CA SER A 40 -2.43 10.48 33.72
C SER A 40 -1.63 9.95 32.54
N PRO A 41 -1.97 8.81 31.97
CA PRO A 41 -1.31 8.32 30.76
C PRO A 41 -1.46 9.44 29.72
N GLN A 42 -0.36 10.13 29.42
CA GLN A 42 -0.33 11.05 28.32
C GLN A 42 -0.73 10.24 27.09
N SER A 43 -1.88 10.53 26.52
CA SER A 43 -2.24 10.02 25.21
C SER A 43 -1.10 10.48 24.31
N GLN A 44 -0.21 9.55 23.94
CA GLN A 44 0.85 9.83 22.98
C GLN A 44 0.14 10.18 21.67
N GLY A 45 -0.02 11.46 21.42
CA GLY A 45 -0.61 11.97 20.20
C GLY A 45 0.14 11.34 19.03
N SER A 46 -0.58 10.71 18.11
CA SER A 46 0.01 10.08 16.92
C SER A 46 0.99 11.05 16.27
N ALA A 47 2.24 10.62 16.07
CA ALA A 47 3.26 11.46 15.48
C ALA A 47 2.85 11.90 14.06
N GLN A 48 2.99 13.20 13.78
CA GLN A 48 2.66 13.76 12.46
C GLN A 48 3.79 13.47 11.48
N VAL A 49 3.45 13.00 10.28
CA VAL A 49 4.37 12.76 9.18
C VAL A 49 3.82 13.36 7.89
N SER A 50 4.70 13.71 6.94
CA SER A 50 4.26 14.25 5.66
C SER A 50 3.55 13.20 4.80
N VAL A 51 3.99 11.93 4.87
CA VAL A 51 3.40 10.81 4.13
C VAL A 51 3.28 9.59 5.04
N ALA A 52 2.10 8.97 5.06
CA ALA A 52 1.90 7.60 5.53
C ALA A 52 1.77 6.70 4.29
N LEU A 53 2.74 5.81 4.09
CA LEU A 53 2.89 4.98 2.89
C LEU A 53 2.70 3.50 3.23
N VAL A 54 1.79 2.84 2.53
CA VAL A 54 1.60 1.39 2.60
C VAL A 54 2.07 0.76 1.30
N LEU A 55 3.08 -0.12 1.38
CA LEU A 55 3.60 -0.88 0.26
C LEU A 55 2.91 -2.24 0.20
N ALA A 56 2.05 -2.43 -0.79
CA ALA A 56 1.32 -3.66 -1.05
C ALA A 56 2.04 -4.46 -2.15
N VAL A 57 2.74 -5.53 -1.76
CA VAL A 57 3.61 -6.31 -2.65
C VAL A 57 2.96 -7.64 -3.02
N ASP A 58 2.74 -7.85 -4.31
CA ASP A 58 2.17 -9.08 -4.85
C ASP A 58 3.11 -10.28 -4.65
N THR A 59 2.54 -11.34 -4.09
CA THR A 59 3.19 -12.65 -3.95
C THR A 59 2.27 -13.77 -4.45
N SER A 60 1.35 -13.45 -5.36
CA SER A 60 0.44 -14.40 -5.99
C SER A 60 1.17 -15.51 -6.75
N GLY A 61 0.41 -16.45 -7.31
CA GLY A 61 0.97 -17.66 -7.94
C GLY A 61 1.88 -17.40 -9.15
N SER A 62 1.74 -16.28 -9.84
CA SER A 62 2.59 -15.85 -10.97
C SER A 62 3.98 -15.37 -10.54
N VAL A 63 4.12 -14.91 -9.30
CA VAL A 63 5.39 -14.42 -8.76
C VAL A 63 6.23 -15.60 -8.28
N SER A 64 7.27 -15.98 -9.02
CA SER A 64 8.24 -17.00 -8.60
C SER A 64 9.12 -16.52 -7.43
N MET A 65 9.87 -17.45 -6.80
CA MET A 65 10.82 -17.05 -5.74
C MET A 65 11.86 -16.05 -6.24
N SER A 66 12.40 -16.25 -7.44
CA SER A 66 13.37 -15.30 -8.01
C SER A 66 12.77 -13.92 -8.26
N ARG A 67 11.53 -13.84 -8.74
CA ARG A 67 10.81 -12.58 -8.92
C ARG A 67 10.53 -11.90 -7.59
N PHE A 68 10.13 -12.67 -6.58
CA PHE A 68 9.95 -12.15 -5.23
C PHE A 68 11.24 -11.57 -4.66
N GLU A 69 12.38 -12.25 -4.81
CA GLU A 69 13.68 -11.76 -4.36
C GLU A 69 14.08 -10.47 -5.07
N LEU A 70 13.82 -10.33 -6.39
CA LEU A 70 14.07 -9.08 -7.13
C LEU A 70 13.21 -7.92 -6.62
N GLN A 71 11.94 -8.15 -6.32
CA GLN A 71 11.08 -7.13 -5.69
C GLN A 71 11.65 -6.70 -4.33
N LYS A 72 11.94 -7.66 -3.47
CA LYS A 72 12.46 -7.43 -2.12
C LYS A 72 13.75 -6.61 -2.14
N GLN A 73 14.73 -7.05 -2.94
CA GLN A 73 16.01 -6.35 -3.11
C GLN A 73 15.81 -4.94 -3.68
N GLY A 74 14.90 -4.76 -4.64
CA GLY A 74 14.59 -3.46 -5.23
C GLY A 74 14.05 -2.48 -4.20
N TYR A 75 13.09 -2.90 -3.38
CA TYR A 75 12.55 -2.06 -2.31
C TYR A 75 13.61 -1.72 -1.25
N ALA A 76 14.36 -2.71 -0.75
CA ALA A 76 15.39 -2.48 0.24
C ALA A 76 16.48 -1.53 -0.27
N ALA A 77 16.96 -1.72 -1.51
CA ALA A 77 17.91 -0.84 -2.15
C ALA A 77 17.39 0.59 -2.32
N ALA A 78 16.11 0.75 -2.68
CA ALA A 78 15.50 2.06 -2.84
C ALA A 78 15.45 2.84 -1.52
N PHE A 79 15.08 2.22 -0.39
CA PHE A 79 15.10 2.89 0.92
C PHE A 79 16.51 3.22 1.42
N ARG A 80 17.55 2.49 0.99
CA ARG A 80 18.96 2.80 1.25
C ARG A 80 19.50 3.93 0.37
N ASN A 81 18.78 4.25 -0.72
CA ASN A 81 19.27 5.23 -1.68
C ASN A 81 19.23 6.66 -1.10
N PRO A 82 20.34 7.42 -1.14
CA PRO A 82 20.39 8.79 -0.63
C PRO A 82 19.35 9.73 -1.26
N GLN A 83 18.91 9.48 -2.49
CA GLN A 83 17.92 10.31 -3.16
C GLN A 83 16.54 10.19 -2.50
N VAL A 84 16.15 9.00 -2.03
CA VAL A 84 14.91 8.79 -1.26
C VAL A 84 15.00 9.56 0.05
N LEU A 85 16.13 9.48 0.75
CA LEU A 85 16.30 10.20 2.00
C LEU A 85 16.33 11.73 1.82
N ASN A 86 16.89 12.21 0.72
CA ASN A 86 16.85 13.63 0.37
C ASN A 86 15.42 14.09 0.07
N ALA A 87 14.62 13.26 -0.62
CA ALA A 87 13.19 13.54 -0.81
C ALA A 87 12.44 13.61 0.53
N VAL A 88 12.69 12.69 1.47
CA VAL A 88 12.12 12.74 2.82
C VAL A 88 12.51 14.03 3.57
N ARG A 89 13.77 14.41 3.52
CA ARG A 89 14.27 15.64 4.19
C ARG A 89 13.70 16.92 3.60
N SER A 90 13.26 16.91 2.34
CA SER A 90 12.65 18.07 1.69
C SER A 90 11.20 18.32 2.12
N LEU A 91 10.56 17.38 2.83
CA LEU A 91 9.19 17.47 3.27
C LEU A 91 9.04 18.37 4.51
N GLY A 92 7.83 18.90 4.73
CA GLY A 92 7.57 19.83 5.85
C GLY A 92 7.82 19.22 7.23
N THR A 93 7.56 17.93 7.44
CA THR A 93 7.87 17.22 8.70
C THR A 93 9.23 16.53 8.67
N HIS A 94 9.95 16.57 7.56
CA HIS A 94 11.21 15.87 7.33
C HIS A 94 11.13 14.35 7.64
N SER A 95 9.94 13.78 7.51
CA SER A 95 9.68 12.38 7.85
C SER A 95 8.50 11.81 7.07
N ILE A 96 8.58 10.49 6.86
CA ILE A 96 7.48 9.65 6.40
C ILE A 96 7.31 8.47 7.35
N ALA A 97 6.13 7.86 7.35
CA ALA A 97 5.94 6.54 7.94
C ALA A 97 5.64 5.54 6.84
N ALA A 98 6.30 4.38 6.87
CA ALA A 98 6.09 3.33 5.88
C ALA A 98 5.86 1.97 6.55
N THR A 99 5.05 1.13 5.92
CA THR A 99 4.85 -0.28 6.23
C THR A 99 4.79 -1.09 4.95
N MET A 100 5.11 -2.38 5.00
CA MET A 100 5.03 -3.28 3.85
C MET A 100 4.29 -4.55 4.21
N PHE A 101 3.44 -5.02 3.31
CA PHE A 101 2.80 -6.32 3.43
C PHE A 101 2.82 -7.09 2.11
N GLN A 102 2.82 -8.41 2.22
CA GLN A 102 2.63 -9.35 1.12
C GLN A 102 1.14 -9.65 0.96
N TRP A 103 0.68 -9.79 -0.28
CA TRP A 103 -0.71 -10.14 -0.58
C TRP A 103 -0.82 -11.12 -1.75
N THR A 104 -1.96 -11.81 -1.79
CA THR A 104 -2.37 -12.67 -2.89
C THR A 104 -3.91 -12.67 -3.02
N GLY A 105 -4.63 -13.65 -2.47
CA GLY A 105 -6.10 -13.71 -2.48
C GLY A 105 -6.79 -12.65 -1.61
N PRO A 106 -8.14 -12.60 -1.61
CA PRO A 106 -8.92 -11.52 -0.96
C PRO A 106 -8.68 -11.35 0.53
N PHE A 107 -8.27 -12.42 1.23
CA PHE A 107 -8.08 -12.44 2.69
C PHE A 107 -6.68 -12.90 3.10
N LEU A 108 -5.75 -12.93 2.15
CA LEU A 108 -4.38 -13.41 2.37
C LEU A 108 -3.41 -12.23 2.33
N HIS A 109 -3.19 -11.63 3.49
CA HIS A 109 -2.33 -10.47 3.69
C HIS A 109 -1.45 -10.69 4.92
N ILE A 110 -0.16 -10.41 4.82
CA ILE A 110 0.79 -10.56 5.93
C ILE A 110 1.74 -9.37 5.95
N VAL A 111 1.74 -8.60 7.04
CA VAL A 111 2.73 -7.55 7.27
C VAL A 111 4.10 -8.18 7.41
N VAL A 112 5.06 -7.64 6.70
CA VAL A 112 6.46 -8.12 6.67
C VAL A 112 7.46 -7.06 7.10
N ALA A 113 7.10 -5.79 7.05
CA ALA A 113 7.81 -4.70 7.70
C ALA A 113 6.78 -3.79 8.38
N ASP A 114 6.88 -3.70 9.70
CA ASP A 114 5.96 -2.91 10.52
C ASP A 114 6.11 -1.41 10.25
N TRP A 115 5.10 -0.63 10.70
CA TRP A 115 5.15 0.82 10.62
C TRP A 115 6.44 1.39 11.20
N THR A 116 7.24 2.01 10.35
CA THR A 116 8.53 2.60 10.69
C THR A 116 8.55 4.09 10.34
N LEU A 117 8.95 4.92 11.29
CA LEU A 117 9.22 6.33 11.06
C LEU A 117 10.57 6.50 10.36
N ILE A 118 10.56 6.99 9.13
CA ILE A 118 11.76 7.20 8.31
C ILE A 118 12.05 8.69 8.21
N LYS A 119 13.20 9.12 8.78
CA LYS A 119 13.62 10.53 8.85
C LYS A 119 15.14 10.71 8.63
N ASP A 120 15.90 9.66 8.78
CA ASP A 120 17.36 9.65 8.72
C ASP A 120 17.89 8.32 8.18
N THR A 121 19.21 8.25 7.96
CA THR A 121 19.86 7.04 7.44
C THR A 121 19.66 5.81 8.35
N PRO A 122 19.80 5.89 9.69
CA PRO A 122 19.54 4.73 10.54
C PRO A 122 18.12 4.19 10.44
N SER A 123 17.11 5.05 10.41
CA SER A 123 15.71 4.62 10.30
C SER A 123 15.37 4.05 8.91
N ALA A 124 15.94 4.60 7.84
CA ALA A 124 15.81 4.06 6.50
C ALA A 124 16.49 2.68 6.37
N GLU A 125 17.68 2.51 6.95
CA GLU A 125 18.38 1.23 6.98
C GLU A 125 17.65 0.18 7.80
N ALA A 126 17.05 0.57 8.95
CA ALA A 126 16.24 -0.34 9.76
C ALA A 126 15.03 -0.87 8.97
N PHE A 127 14.33 0.01 8.23
CA PHE A 127 13.20 -0.40 7.39
C PHE A 127 13.65 -1.28 6.21
N ALA A 128 14.73 -0.90 5.52
CA ALA A 128 15.34 -1.70 4.45
C ALA A 128 15.79 -3.07 4.95
N GLY A 129 16.42 -3.14 6.12
CA GLY A 129 16.81 -4.39 6.76
C GLY A 129 15.64 -5.29 7.12
N ALA A 130 14.51 -4.72 7.56
CA ALA A 130 13.27 -5.47 7.80
C ALA A 130 12.72 -6.08 6.50
N ILE A 131 12.78 -5.33 5.39
CA ILE A 131 12.39 -5.82 4.07
C ILE A 131 13.32 -6.97 3.62
N ASP A 132 14.64 -6.81 3.72
CA ASP A 132 15.61 -7.84 3.33
C ASP A 132 15.46 -9.13 4.14
N ALA A 133 15.18 -9.01 5.43
CA ALA A 133 14.95 -10.15 6.31
C ALA A 133 13.61 -10.85 6.08
N ALA A 134 12.67 -10.21 5.37
CA ALA A 134 11.32 -10.74 5.18
C ALA A 134 11.33 -11.98 4.27
N PRO A 135 10.90 -13.15 4.77
CA PRO A 135 10.70 -14.31 3.92
C PRO A 135 9.43 -14.15 3.09
N ARG A 136 9.36 -14.84 1.95
CA ARG A 136 8.07 -15.05 1.29
C ARG A 136 7.19 -15.92 2.16
N LYS A 137 6.05 -15.39 2.59
CA LYS A 137 5.12 -16.09 3.49
C LYS A 137 3.87 -16.60 2.75
N LEU A 138 3.52 -16.01 1.61
CA LEU A 138 2.37 -16.40 0.81
C LEU A 138 2.83 -17.02 -0.51
N PHE A 139 2.21 -18.16 -0.89
CA PHE A 139 2.60 -18.96 -2.04
C PHE A 139 1.33 -19.40 -2.78
N GLY A 140 0.92 -18.68 -3.79
CA GLY A 140 -0.27 -19.05 -4.54
C GLY A 140 -1.52 -18.33 -4.03
N GLY A 141 -2.67 -18.76 -4.52
CA GLY A 141 -3.91 -18.01 -4.44
C GLY A 141 -4.11 -17.14 -5.67
N GLY A 142 -5.28 -16.52 -5.78
CA GLY A 142 -5.58 -15.59 -6.87
C GLY A 142 -4.89 -14.24 -6.66
N THR A 143 -5.04 -13.37 -7.64
CA THR A 143 -4.58 -11.97 -7.57
C THR A 143 -5.76 -11.11 -7.12
N SER A 144 -5.74 -10.62 -5.88
CA SER A 144 -6.79 -9.76 -5.33
C SER A 144 -6.27 -8.37 -5.01
N ILE A 145 -6.18 -7.52 -6.03
CA ILE A 145 -5.83 -6.10 -5.87
C ILE A 145 -6.86 -5.40 -4.97
N SER A 146 -8.15 -5.74 -5.13
CA SER A 146 -9.20 -5.20 -4.25
C SER A 146 -8.97 -5.54 -2.79
N GLY A 147 -8.63 -6.80 -2.48
CA GLY A 147 -8.30 -7.22 -1.13
C GLY A 147 -7.06 -6.51 -0.58
N ALA A 148 -6.03 -6.32 -1.42
CA ALA A 148 -4.83 -5.58 -1.04
C ALA A 148 -5.15 -4.12 -0.69
N ILE A 149 -5.99 -3.44 -1.49
CA ILE A 149 -6.43 -2.06 -1.22
C ILE A 149 -7.24 -2.00 0.08
N ASP A 150 -8.19 -2.92 0.29
CA ASP A 150 -9.03 -2.95 1.51
C ASP A 150 -8.19 -3.16 2.76
N TYR A 151 -7.22 -4.07 2.70
CA TYR A 151 -6.29 -4.30 3.81
C TYR A 151 -5.38 -3.09 4.08
N ALA A 152 -4.86 -2.46 3.03
CA ALA A 152 -4.04 -1.26 3.15
C ALA A 152 -4.81 -0.09 3.78
N ARG A 153 -6.10 0.09 3.44
CA ARG A 153 -7.00 1.06 4.10
C ARG A 153 -7.09 0.81 5.61
N THR A 154 -7.21 -0.47 6.01
CA THR A 154 -7.22 -0.86 7.42
C THR A 154 -5.90 -0.50 8.11
N LEU A 155 -4.75 -0.79 7.48
CA LEU A 155 -3.44 -0.43 8.00
C LEU A 155 -3.29 1.09 8.18
N LEU A 156 -3.75 1.88 7.21
CA LEU A 156 -3.73 3.35 7.30
C LEU A 156 -4.63 3.88 8.42
N ALA A 157 -5.81 3.29 8.62
CA ALA A 157 -6.72 3.66 9.69
C ALA A 157 -6.15 3.34 11.08
N GLN A 158 -5.38 2.27 11.20
CA GLN A 158 -4.76 1.80 12.44
C GLN A 158 -3.33 2.32 12.63
N SER A 159 -2.82 3.14 11.72
CA SER A 159 -1.46 3.65 11.78
C SER A 159 -1.19 4.44 13.07
N PRO A 160 -0.05 4.20 13.75
CA PRO A 160 0.37 5.04 14.88
C PRO A 160 0.82 6.45 14.43
N TYR A 161 0.86 6.71 13.11
CA TYR A 161 1.27 7.97 12.52
C TYR A 161 0.13 8.64 11.78
N LYS A 162 0.05 9.98 11.85
CA LYS A 162 -0.89 10.78 11.06
C LYS A 162 -0.18 11.39 9.86
N GLY A 163 -0.36 10.79 8.69
CA GLY A 163 0.17 11.30 7.43
C GLY A 163 -0.69 12.45 6.90
N ALA A 164 -0.04 13.56 6.53
CA ALA A 164 -0.71 14.63 5.79
C ALA A 164 -1.20 14.12 4.42
N ARG A 165 -0.43 13.23 3.79
CA ARG A 165 -0.87 12.41 2.66
C ARG A 165 -0.87 10.94 3.08
N ARG A 166 -1.91 10.21 2.65
CA ARG A 166 -2.04 8.76 2.86
C ARG A 166 -1.99 8.10 1.50
N ILE A 167 -1.04 7.19 1.32
CA ILE A 167 -0.75 6.59 0.01
C ILE A 167 -0.69 5.08 0.14
N ILE A 168 -1.32 4.39 -0.81
CA ILE A 168 -1.17 2.96 -1.05
C ILE A 168 -0.38 2.79 -2.35
N ASP A 169 0.73 2.08 -2.29
CA ASP A 169 1.51 1.66 -3.46
C ASP A 169 1.25 0.19 -3.75
N VAL A 170 0.64 -0.10 -4.90
CA VAL A 170 0.29 -1.47 -5.31
C VAL A 170 1.24 -1.93 -6.41
N SER A 171 2.07 -2.94 -6.12
CA SER A 171 2.89 -3.63 -7.13
C SER A 171 2.36 -5.04 -7.41
N GLY A 172 2.34 -5.44 -8.69
CA GLY A 172 1.90 -6.78 -9.09
C GLY A 172 2.06 -7.05 -10.58
N ASP A 173 1.99 -8.34 -10.96
CA ASP A 173 2.20 -8.81 -12.34
C ASP A 173 0.92 -9.39 -13.01
N GLY A 174 -0.27 -9.15 -12.40
CA GLY A 174 -1.54 -9.59 -12.95
C GLY A 174 -2.72 -8.69 -12.56
N SER A 175 -3.78 -8.73 -13.36
CA SER A 175 -5.04 -8.07 -13.06
C SER A 175 -5.80 -8.76 -11.93
N ASN A 176 -6.76 -8.03 -11.34
CA ASN A 176 -7.62 -8.59 -10.27
C ASN A 176 -8.48 -9.72 -10.80
N ASN A 177 -8.22 -10.94 -10.36
CA ASN A 177 -8.97 -12.14 -10.73
C ASN A 177 -9.69 -12.82 -9.56
N SER A 178 -9.60 -12.23 -8.38
CA SER A 178 -10.22 -12.75 -7.15
C SER A 178 -10.73 -11.62 -6.27
N GLY A 179 -11.81 -11.86 -5.56
CA GLY A 179 -12.48 -10.85 -4.75
C GLY A 179 -13.41 -9.92 -5.57
N ARG A 180 -13.72 -8.75 -5.02
CA ARG A 180 -14.56 -7.74 -5.67
C ARG A 180 -13.79 -6.98 -6.76
N PRO A 181 -14.44 -6.22 -7.64
CA PRO A 181 -13.74 -5.38 -8.63
C PRO A 181 -12.76 -4.41 -7.96
N ALA A 182 -11.52 -4.30 -8.52
CA ALA A 182 -10.50 -3.42 -7.98
C ALA A 182 -10.92 -1.95 -7.99
N ALA A 183 -11.66 -1.52 -9.02
CA ALA A 183 -12.18 -0.16 -9.11
C ALA A 183 -13.09 0.23 -7.94
N MET A 184 -13.89 -0.71 -7.41
CA MET A 184 -14.73 -0.44 -6.25
C MET A 184 -13.90 -0.18 -4.99
N ALA A 185 -12.86 -0.99 -4.75
CA ALA A 185 -11.96 -0.81 -3.62
C ALA A 185 -11.16 0.51 -3.75
N ARG A 186 -10.70 0.82 -4.98
CA ARG A 186 -10.06 2.09 -5.32
C ARG A 186 -10.95 3.28 -5.01
N ASP A 187 -12.20 3.26 -5.48
CA ASP A 187 -13.13 4.39 -5.32
C ASP A 187 -13.43 4.65 -3.84
N GLU A 188 -13.59 3.61 -3.03
CA GLU A 188 -13.76 3.75 -1.59
C GLU A 188 -12.51 4.31 -0.89
N ALA A 189 -11.32 3.86 -1.27
CA ALA A 189 -10.06 4.40 -0.72
C ALA A 189 -9.90 5.89 -1.08
N VAL A 190 -10.25 6.27 -2.31
CA VAL A 190 -10.24 7.66 -2.77
C VAL A 190 -11.27 8.51 -1.99
N ALA A 191 -12.46 7.97 -1.72
CA ALA A 191 -13.47 8.63 -0.89
C ALA A 191 -12.97 8.86 0.55
N ASP A 192 -12.13 7.97 1.07
CA ASP A 192 -11.43 8.14 2.35
C ASP A 192 -10.26 9.15 2.28
N GLY A 193 -10.00 9.76 1.12
CA GLY A 193 -8.88 10.69 0.88
C GLY A 193 -7.52 10.01 0.81
N ILE A 194 -7.47 8.75 0.34
CA ILE A 194 -6.24 7.97 0.16
C ILE A 194 -5.88 8.00 -1.33
N GLY A 195 -4.63 8.31 -1.65
CA GLY A 195 -4.09 8.16 -3.00
C GLY A 195 -3.60 6.72 -3.25
N ILE A 196 -3.87 6.19 -4.44
CA ILE A 196 -3.39 4.87 -4.83
C ILE A 196 -2.50 5.01 -6.04
N ASN A 197 -1.25 4.61 -5.90
CA ASN A 197 -0.27 4.53 -6.98
C ASN A 197 -0.04 3.07 -7.38
N GLY A 198 0.49 2.86 -8.60
CA GLY A 198 0.67 1.52 -9.16
C GLY A 198 2.08 1.27 -9.69
N LEU A 199 2.52 0.02 -9.59
CA LEU A 199 3.69 -0.49 -10.29
C LEU A 199 3.31 -1.81 -10.99
N PRO A 200 2.64 -1.73 -12.16
CA PRO A 200 2.34 -2.92 -12.95
C PRO A 200 3.60 -3.50 -13.60
N ILE A 201 3.82 -4.82 -13.42
CA ILE A 201 4.95 -5.55 -13.98
C ILE A 201 4.44 -6.36 -15.16
N LEU A 202 4.82 -5.98 -16.37
CA LEU A 202 4.20 -6.43 -17.62
C LEU A 202 4.67 -7.82 -18.11
N THR A 203 5.42 -8.56 -17.27
CA THR A 203 6.03 -9.84 -17.65
C THR A 203 5.00 -10.93 -18.02
N VAL A 204 3.88 -10.96 -17.32
CA VAL A 204 2.88 -12.05 -17.42
C VAL A 204 1.66 -11.63 -18.23
N GLU A 205 1.22 -10.39 -18.04
CA GLU A 205 -0.01 -9.86 -18.64
C GLU A 205 0.28 -8.61 -19.48
N PRO A 206 0.31 -8.72 -20.81
CA PRO A 206 0.39 -7.57 -21.70
C PRO A 206 -0.82 -6.66 -21.53
N GLY A 207 -0.60 -5.32 -21.38
CA GLY A 207 -1.68 -4.36 -21.17
C GLY A 207 -2.11 -4.19 -19.71
N LEU A 208 -1.38 -4.79 -18.77
CA LEU A 208 -1.62 -4.61 -17.34
C LEU A 208 -1.52 -3.15 -16.89
N ASP A 209 -0.70 -2.34 -17.55
CA ASP A 209 -0.61 -0.89 -17.36
C ASP A 209 -1.95 -0.20 -17.64
N HIS A 210 -2.62 -0.56 -18.72
CA HIS A 210 -3.97 -0.04 -19.02
C HIS A 210 -4.99 -0.47 -17.95
N TYR A 211 -4.91 -1.72 -17.49
CA TYR A 211 -5.75 -2.20 -16.41
C TYR A 211 -5.52 -1.41 -15.12
N TYR A 212 -4.26 -1.17 -14.73
CA TYR A 212 -3.94 -0.37 -13.54
C TYR A 212 -4.43 1.07 -13.66
N PHE A 213 -4.25 1.68 -14.84
CA PHE A 213 -4.74 3.02 -15.11
C PHE A 213 -6.26 3.13 -14.93
N THR A 214 -7.00 2.15 -15.42
CA THR A 214 -8.46 2.19 -15.41
C THR A 214 -9.06 1.77 -14.07
N ASN A 215 -8.46 0.77 -13.39
CA ASN A 215 -9.12 0.08 -12.27
C ASN A 215 -8.39 0.22 -10.92
N VAL A 216 -7.10 0.59 -10.90
CA VAL A 216 -6.30 0.51 -9.67
C VAL A 216 -5.89 1.85 -9.13
N ILE A 217 -5.24 2.69 -9.95
CA ILE A 217 -4.77 3.99 -9.48
C ILE A 217 -5.93 4.97 -9.31
N GLY A 218 -5.83 5.86 -8.33
CA GLY A 218 -6.85 6.86 -8.07
C GLY A 218 -6.49 7.82 -6.94
N GLY A 219 -7.24 8.91 -6.85
CA GLY A 219 -7.02 9.96 -5.86
C GLY A 219 -6.06 11.05 -6.33
N PRO A 220 -5.88 12.11 -5.51
CA PRO A 220 -5.05 13.25 -5.87
C PRO A 220 -3.60 12.87 -6.15
N GLY A 221 -3.09 13.26 -7.33
CA GLY A 221 -1.72 12.99 -7.73
C GLY A 221 -1.39 11.53 -8.01
N ALA A 222 -2.41 10.67 -8.19
CA ALA A 222 -2.21 9.26 -8.48
C ALA A 222 -1.45 9.05 -9.79
N PHE A 223 -0.49 8.14 -9.77
CA PHE A 223 0.31 7.79 -10.93
C PHE A 223 0.74 6.33 -10.89
N MET A 224 1.26 5.83 -12.00
CA MET A 224 1.87 4.52 -12.06
C MET A 224 3.20 4.56 -12.81
N VAL A 225 4.05 3.58 -12.54
CA VAL A 225 5.31 3.34 -13.24
C VAL A 225 5.26 1.92 -13.79
N PRO A 226 4.91 1.72 -15.07
CA PRO A 226 4.94 0.41 -15.68
C PRO A 226 6.37 -0.12 -15.80
N VAL A 227 6.56 -1.41 -15.54
CA VAL A 227 7.85 -2.08 -15.61
C VAL A 227 7.76 -3.25 -16.59
N ALA A 228 8.66 -3.28 -17.58
CA ALA A 228 8.63 -4.31 -18.61
C ALA A 228 8.84 -5.72 -18.01
N ASN A 229 9.73 -5.84 -17.04
CA ASN A 229 10.07 -7.09 -16.36
C ASN A 229 10.67 -6.84 -14.97
N TYR A 230 10.93 -7.91 -14.22
CA TYR A 230 11.50 -7.83 -12.87
C TYR A 230 12.95 -7.33 -12.83
N ASP A 231 13.71 -7.43 -13.91
CA ASP A 231 15.11 -6.94 -13.97
C ASP A 231 15.16 -5.41 -13.90
N ASN A 232 14.10 -4.73 -14.35
CA ASN A 232 13.97 -3.28 -14.29
C ASN A 232 13.29 -2.78 -12.99
N PHE A 233 12.90 -3.69 -12.09
CA PHE A 233 12.10 -3.36 -10.93
C PHE A 233 12.81 -2.38 -9.97
N ALA A 234 14.10 -2.61 -9.69
CA ALA A 234 14.86 -1.77 -8.76
C ALA A 234 14.93 -0.31 -9.19
N ASP A 235 15.19 -0.05 -10.48
CA ASP A 235 15.22 1.31 -11.03
C ASP A 235 13.83 1.97 -11.02
N ALA A 236 12.81 1.19 -11.32
CA ALA A 236 11.44 1.68 -11.36
C ALA A 236 10.93 2.06 -9.97
N ILE A 237 11.13 1.19 -8.97
CA ILE A 237 10.69 1.46 -7.60
C ILE A 237 11.45 2.63 -6.97
N LEU A 238 12.73 2.79 -7.27
CA LEU A 238 13.50 3.94 -6.83
C LEU A 238 12.89 5.25 -7.34
N LYS A 239 12.66 5.35 -8.66
CA LYS A 239 12.02 6.51 -9.29
C LYS A 239 10.62 6.76 -8.74
N LYS A 240 9.85 5.69 -8.57
CA LYS A 240 8.49 5.74 -8.07
C LYS A 240 8.45 6.28 -6.64
N LEU A 241 9.25 5.75 -5.72
CA LEU A 241 9.32 6.21 -4.34
C LEU A 241 9.76 7.67 -4.22
N ILE A 242 10.74 8.11 -5.01
CA ILE A 242 11.14 9.52 -5.04
C ILE A 242 9.96 10.41 -5.42
N ASN A 243 9.21 10.03 -6.47
CA ASN A 243 8.05 10.78 -6.92
C ASN A 243 6.91 10.78 -5.87
N GLU A 244 6.62 9.66 -5.24
CA GLU A 244 5.61 9.54 -4.19
C GLU A 244 5.91 10.41 -2.98
N ILE A 245 7.16 10.43 -2.57
CA ILE A 245 7.62 11.22 -1.43
C ILE A 245 7.63 12.71 -1.81
N ALA A 246 8.21 13.07 -2.95
CA ALA A 246 8.38 14.46 -3.38
C ALA A 246 7.09 15.12 -3.89
N ALA A 247 6.07 14.35 -4.30
CA ALA A 247 4.80 14.88 -4.80
C ALA A 247 4.10 15.73 -3.73
N GLY A 248 4.37 17.03 -3.75
CA GLY A 248 3.64 18.04 -2.98
C GLY A 248 2.48 18.61 -3.81
N PRO A 249 1.66 19.50 -3.26
CA PRO A 249 0.54 20.14 -3.97
C PRO A 249 0.96 20.88 -5.26
N ALA A 250 2.25 21.19 -5.44
CA ALA A 250 2.78 21.78 -6.67
C ALA A 250 2.94 20.77 -7.83
N PHE A 251 3.02 19.47 -7.54
CA PHE A 251 3.17 18.43 -8.58
C PHE A 251 1.87 18.19 -9.35
N ASP A 252 0.71 18.39 -8.72
CA ASP A 252 -0.60 18.27 -9.36
C ASP A 252 -0.77 19.26 -10.50
N GLN A 253 -0.17 20.46 -10.43
CA GLN A 253 -0.27 21.48 -11.47
C GLN A 253 0.58 21.16 -12.71
N ILE A 254 1.69 20.43 -12.55
CA ILE A 254 2.57 20.08 -13.68
C ILE A 254 1.98 18.94 -14.49
N ASN A 255 1.42 17.92 -13.84
CA ASN A 255 0.80 16.78 -14.52
C ASN A 255 -0.50 17.15 -15.24
N VAL A 256 -1.31 18.05 -14.67
CA VAL A 256 -2.48 18.61 -15.34
C VAL A 256 -2.08 19.44 -16.58
N ARG A 257 -0.97 20.17 -16.52
CA ARG A 257 -0.45 20.91 -17.69
C ARG A 257 0.09 20.01 -18.79
N MET A 258 0.79 18.92 -18.46
CA MET A 258 1.26 17.95 -19.47
C MET A 258 0.11 17.18 -20.11
N ALA A 259 -0.93 16.81 -19.34
CA ALA A 259 -2.13 16.20 -19.89
C ALA A 259 -2.95 17.14 -20.75
N SER A 260 -2.95 18.45 -20.47
CA SER A 260 -3.70 19.45 -21.25
C SER A 260 -2.98 19.91 -22.53
N THR A 261 -1.65 19.72 -22.63
CA THR A 261 -0.87 20.07 -23.83
C THR A 261 -0.83 18.95 -24.87
N SER A 262 -1.27 17.75 -24.55
CA SER A 262 -1.47 16.65 -25.51
C SER A 262 -2.85 16.69 -26.18
N ARG A 263 -3.27 17.86 -26.65
CA ARG A 263 -4.44 17.97 -27.53
C ARG A 263 -4.09 17.27 -28.85
N PRO A 264 -4.92 16.32 -29.36
CA PRO A 264 -4.71 15.78 -30.69
C PRO A 264 -4.75 16.93 -31.69
N GLN A 265 -3.68 17.12 -32.43
CA GLN A 265 -3.72 17.98 -33.60
C GLN A 265 -4.73 17.39 -34.57
N THR A 266 -5.92 17.99 -34.64
CA THR A 266 -6.87 17.73 -35.71
C THR A 266 -6.17 18.04 -36.99
N ARG A 267 -5.83 17.02 -37.80
CA ARG A 267 -5.42 17.16 -39.16
C ARG A 267 -6.45 18.04 -39.91
N PRO A 268 -6.04 19.06 -40.65
CA PRO A 268 -6.97 19.79 -41.51
C PRO A 268 -7.56 18.79 -42.51
N SER A 269 -8.89 18.70 -42.54
CA SER A 269 -9.63 17.99 -43.56
C SER A 269 -9.33 18.68 -44.90
N LEU A 270 -8.60 18.04 -45.78
CA LEU A 270 -8.56 18.37 -47.21
C LEU A 270 -9.98 18.19 -47.75
N ARG A 271 -10.74 19.28 -47.82
CA ARG A 271 -11.93 19.38 -48.66
C ARG A 271 -11.46 19.13 -50.09
N ARG A 272 -11.76 17.96 -50.63
CA ARG A 272 -11.76 17.77 -52.09
C ARG A 272 -13.04 18.42 -52.59
N ASP A 273 -12.85 19.57 -53.24
CA ASP A 273 -13.85 20.16 -54.09
C ASP A 273 -14.11 19.23 -55.27
N PHE A 274 -15.26 18.58 -55.32
CA PHE A 274 -15.83 17.96 -56.50
C PHE A 274 -16.59 19.04 -57.27
N ALA A 275 -15.87 19.75 -58.16
CA ALA A 275 -16.49 20.48 -59.26
C ALA A 275 -16.58 19.57 -60.48
N ALA A 276 -17.76 19.54 -61.02
CA ALA A 276 -18.26 18.82 -62.14
C ALA A 276 -17.34 18.70 -63.33
N SER A 277 -17.27 17.52 -63.96
CA SER A 277 -17.25 17.38 -65.40
C SER A 277 -18.00 16.14 -65.82
N ALA A 278 -19.24 16.34 -66.25
CA ALA A 278 -19.92 15.44 -67.12
C ALA A 278 -19.21 15.44 -68.45
N ILE A 279 -18.83 14.29 -68.98
CA ILE A 279 -18.69 13.88 -70.39
C ILE A 279 -17.81 12.62 -70.35
N PHE A 280 -18.42 11.48 -70.55
CA PHE A 280 -18.04 10.33 -71.38
C PHE A 280 -18.84 9.10 -70.96
N LYS A 281 -20.05 9.05 -71.43
CA LYS A 281 -20.74 7.78 -71.72
C LYS A 281 -20.38 7.45 -73.16
N SER A 282 -19.66 6.40 -73.41
CA SER A 282 -19.77 5.43 -74.49
C SER A 282 -18.44 4.64 -74.58
N ASP A 283 -18.58 3.38 -74.80
CA ASP A 283 -17.54 2.40 -75.08
C ASP A 283 -17.00 1.58 -73.85
N LEU A 284 -17.90 0.77 -73.29
CA LEU A 284 -17.49 -0.54 -72.78
C LEU A 284 -18.65 -1.54 -72.84
N ALA A 285 -19.12 -1.81 -74.02
CA ALA A 285 -19.98 -2.95 -74.35
C ALA A 285 -19.46 -3.65 -75.58
N LYS A 286 -18.33 -4.38 -75.46
CA LYS A 286 -17.89 -5.38 -76.44
C LYS A 286 -16.57 -6.00 -75.97
N ALA A 287 -16.61 -6.91 -75.05
CA ALA A 287 -15.55 -7.92 -74.87
C ALA A 287 -15.99 -8.95 -73.82
N VAL A 288 -17.13 -9.61 -74.07
CA VAL A 288 -17.34 -10.96 -73.55
C VAL A 288 -17.97 -11.75 -74.71
N SER A 289 -17.13 -12.31 -75.52
CA SER A 289 -17.40 -13.49 -76.35
C SER A 289 -16.19 -13.78 -77.22
N ARG A 290 -15.30 -14.54 -76.64
CA ARG A 290 -14.55 -15.61 -77.29
C ARG A 290 -13.73 -16.37 -76.26
#